data_8a316552cde4669f7739b208411feae6
#
_entry.id   8a316552cde4669f7739b208411feae6
#
_cell.length_a   1.000
_cell.length_b   1.000
_cell.length_c   1.000
_cell.angle_alpha   90.00
_cell.angle_beta   90.00
_cell.angle_gamma   90.00
#
_symmetry.space_group_name_H-M   'P 1'
#
loop_
_entity.id
_entity.type
_entity.pdbx_description
1 polymer ?
#
loop_
_entity_poly.entity_id
_entity_poly.type
_entity_poly.pdbx_seq_one_letter_code
_entity_poly.pdbx_strand_id
1 'polypeptide(L)'
;MPSVTTITRFCSYDSVNGNGSNPFYRERGTLVHELCADYDFTGELPTGTGVDGFLKAYADFKRDYRPKWDYIEYMIGNADIGFAGTLDRVGYIDGQLAILDIKTASKPNLVALTAQLTGYAWLLDKPVILYGLQLQKKGDYKLIPIQADYELFKACQVLHKKGLKK
;
A
#
# COMPACT_ATOMS: atom_id res chain seq x y z
N MET A 1 -3.70 3.06 19.71
CA MET A 1 -2.57 3.45 18.83
C MET A 1 -3.14 3.80 17.45
N PRO A 2 -2.87 4.99 16.91
CA PRO A 2 -3.33 5.30 15.55
C PRO A 2 -2.61 4.45 14.51
N SER A 3 -3.29 4.20 13.37
CA SER A 3 -2.65 3.54 12.23
C SER A 3 -1.85 4.54 11.38
N VAL A 4 -0.87 4.03 10.63
CA VAL A 4 -0.13 4.81 9.63
C VAL A 4 -1.10 5.52 8.68
N THR A 5 -2.11 4.81 8.16
CA THR A 5 -3.13 5.39 7.26
C THR A 5 -3.95 6.50 7.92
N THR A 6 -4.22 6.38 9.22
CA THR A 6 -4.89 7.45 9.98
C THR A 6 -4.00 8.69 10.14
N ILE A 7 -2.70 8.48 10.41
CA ILE A 7 -1.72 9.57 10.55
C ILE A 7 -1.52 10.30 9.22
N THR A 8 -1.41 9.57 8.12
CA THR A 8 -1.14 10.13 6.79
C THR A 8 -2.38 10.64 6.06
N ARG A 9 -3.54 10.61 6.71
CA ARG A 9 -4.84 10.99 6.12
C ARG A 9 -4.83 12.35 5.46
N PHE A 10 -4.07 13.31 5.98
CA PHE A 10 -3.96 14.66 5.39
C PHE A 10 -3.31 14.64 4.00
N CYS A 11 -2.38 13.71 3.76
CA CYS A 11 -1.72 13.57 2.47
C CYS A 11 -2.62 12.88 1.43
N SER A 12 -3.65 12.17 1.89
CA SER A 12 -4.57 11.40 1.03
C SER A 12 -5.69 12.24 0.42
N TYR A 13 -5.73 13.54 0.71
CA TYR A 13 -6.80 14.40 0.25
C TYR A 13 -6.60 14.82 -1.20
N ASP A 14 -7.36 14.21 -2.09
CA ASP A 14 -7.62 14.77 -3.43
C ASP A 14 -8.62 15.92 -3.30
N SER A 15 -8.10 17.13 -3.30
CA SER A 15 -8.83 18.36 -3.01
C SER A 15 -9.85 18.76 -4.06
N VAL A 16 -9.97 18.07 -5.18
CA VAL A 16 -10.72 18.61 -6.32
C VAL A 16 -11.82 17.71 -6.89
N ASN A 17 -11.79 16.39 -6.72
CA ASN A 17 -12.74 15.52 -7.42
C ASN A 17 -13.42 14.41 -6.63
N GLY A 18 -13.43 14.43 -5.30
CA GLY A 18 -14.33 13.57 -4.50
C GLY A 18 -14.26 12.04 -4.71
N ASN A 19 -13.42 11.54 -5.61
CA ASN A 19 -13.39 10.12 -5.97
C ASN A 19 -12.78 9.22 -4.88
N GLY A 20 -11.95 9.76 -4.00
CA GLY A 20 -11.37 8.99 -2.90
C GLY A 20 -12.37 8.57 -1.82
N SER A 21 -13.55 9.20 -1.77
CA SER A 21 -14.63 8.89 -0.83
C SER A 21 -15.73 7.99 -1.41
N ASN A 22 -15.68 7.67 -2.72
CA ASN A 22 -16.71 6.84 -3.35
C ASN A 22 -16.61 5.39 -2.83
N PRO A 23 -17.66 4.86 -2.17
CA PRO A 23 -17.68 3.50 -1.62
C PRO A 23 -17.30 2.43 -2.66
N PHE A 24 -17.73 2.59 -3.89
CA PHE A 24 -17.43 1.65 -4.98
C PHE A 24 -15.93 1.45 -5.19
N TYR A 25 -15.14 2.53 -5.25
CA TYR A 25 -13.70 2.42 -5.46
C TYR A 25 -12.98 1.84 -4.24
N ARG A 26 -13.47 2.13 -3.05
CA ARG A 26 -12.94 1.58 -1.80
C ARG A 26 -13.21 0.08 -1.70
N GLU A 27 -14.44 -0.35 -1.97
CA GLU A 27 -14.83 -1.77 -1.97
C GLU A 27 -14.06 -2.56 -3.03
N ARG A 28 -13.91 -2.00 -4.22
CA ARG A 28 -13.08 -2.58 -5.28
C ARG A 28 -11.63 -2.76 -4.82
N GLY A 29 -11.04 -1.73 -4.21
CA GLY A 29 -9.68 -1.81 -3.68
C GLY A 29 -9.54 -2.92 -2.65
N THR A 30 -10.44 -2.99 -1.68
CA THR A 30 -10.46 -4.05 -0.66
C THR A 30 -10.55 -5.44 -1.29
N LEU A 31 -11.46 -5.64 -2.23
CA LEU A 31 -11.60 -6.92 -2.93
C LEU A 31 -10.33 -7.32 -3.69
N VAL A 32 -9.68 -6.37 -4.37
CA VAL A 32 -8.41 -6.64 -5.07
C VAL A 32 -7.32 -7.07 -4.08
N HIS A 33 -7.18 -6.38 -2.94
CA HIS A 33 -6.21 -6.76 -1.91
C HIS A 33 -6.46 -8.17 -1.37
N GLU A 34 -7.71 -8.50 -1.04
CA GLU A 34 -8.11 -9.83 -0.55
C GLU A 34 -7.78 -10.92 -1.57
N LEU A 35 -8.18 -10.74 -2.83
CA LEU A 35 -7.96 -11.74 -3.88
C LEU A 35 -6.48 -11.86 -4.28
N CYS A 36 -5.70 -10.79 -4.23
CA CYS A 36 -4.25 -10.87 -4.41
C CYS A 36 -3.58 -11.66 -3.26
N ALA A 37 -4.05 -11.48 -2.03
CA ALA A 37 -3.56 -12.25 -0.89
C ALA A 37 -3.93 -13.74 -1.02
N ASP A 38 -5.17 -14.06 -1.39
CA ASP A 38 -5.60 -15.43 -1.67
C ASP A 38 -4.73 -16.10 -2.74
N TYR A 39 -4.45 -15.37 -3.82
CA TYR A 39 -3.56 -15.87 -4.87
C TYR A 39 -2.13 -16.13 -4.34
N ASP A 40 -1.60 -15.28 -3.47
CA ASP A 40 -0.28 -15.51 -2.86
C ASP A 40 -0.27 -16.76 -1.97
N PHE A 41 -1.34 -17.02 -1.21
CA PHE A 41 -1.44 -18.17 -0.32
C PHE A 41 -1.72 -19.49 -1.07
N THR A 42 -2.57 -19.46 -2.09
CA THR A 42 -3.04 -20.69 -2.78
C THR A 42 -2.27 -21.01 -4.05
N GLY A 43 -1.66 -20.00 -4.68
CA GLY A 43 -1.08 -20.14 -6.03
C GLY A 43 -2.13 -20.20 -7.15
N GLU A 44 -3.41 -20.09 -6.83
CA GLU A 44 -4.51 -20.15 -7.80
C GLU A 44 -5.05 -18.74 -8.06
N LEU A 45 -4.98 -18.29 -9.32
CA LEU A 45 -5.48 -16.99 -9.72
C LEU A 45 -7.02 -17.03 -9.83
N PRO A 46 -7.74 -16.25 -9.00
CA PRO A 46 -9.19 -16.17 -9.10
C PRO A 46 -9.65 -15.59 -10.45
N THR A 47 -10.79 -16.06 -10.94
CA THR A 47 -11.41 -15.60 -12.19
C THR A 47 -12.90 -15.35 -12.01
N GLY A 48 -13.50 -14.52 -12.88
CA GLY A 48 -14.92 -14.19 -12.81
C GLY A 48 -15.30 -13.33 -11.61
N THR A 49 -14.37 -12.54 -11.09
CA THR A 49 -14.52 -11.79 -9.84
C THR A 49 -15.05 -10.36 -10.02
N GLY A 50 -15.11 -9.87 -11.26
CA GLY A 50 -15.39 -8.47 -11.57
C GLY A 50 -14.16 -7.55 -11.47
N VAL A 51 -13.03 -8.04 -10.95
CA VAL A 51 -11.75 -7.31 -10.84
C VAL A 51 -10.60 -8.06 -11.53
N ASP A 52 -10.91 -8.95 -12.46
CA ASP A 52 -9.97 -9.86 -13.11
C ASP A 52 -8.80 -9.13 -13.78
N GLY A 53 -9.01 -7.94 -14.33
CA GLY A 53 -7.93 -7.14 -14.93
C GLY A 53 -6.86 -6.74 -13.91
N PHE A 54 -7.26 -6.38 -12.70
CA PHE A 54 -6.32 -6.07 -11.60
C PHE A 54 -5.56 -7.32 -11.15
N LEU A 55 -6.23 -8.46 -11.10
CA LEU A 55 -5.60 -9.74 -10.72
C LEU A 55 -4.62 -10.21 -11.77
N LYS A 56 -4.96 -10.05 -13.04
CA LYS A 56 -4.03 -10.31 -14.15
C LYS A 56 -2.77 -9.42 -14.02
N ALA A 57 -2.95 -8.13 -13.76
CA ALA A 57 -1.84 -7.20 -13.54
C ALA A 57 -0.92 -7.68 -12.41
N TYR A 58 -1.49 -8.14 -11.30
CA TYR A 58 -0.74 -8.68 -10.17
C TYR A 58 0.00 -9.98 -10.53
N ALA A 59 -0.64 -10.88 -11.27
CA ALA A 59 -0.01 -12.11 -11.75
C ALA A 59 1.17 -11.84 -12.71
N ASP A 60 1.02 -10.86 -13.59
CA ASP A 60 2.10 -10.42 -14.48
C ASP A 60 3.28 -9.84 -13.70
N PHE A 61 3.01 -9.00 -12.69
CA PHE A 61 4.05 -8.52 -11.78
C PHE A 61 4.79 -9.67 -11.08
N LYS A 62 4.06 -10.65 -10.55
CA LYS A 62 4.67 -11.83 -9.89
C LYS A 62 5.52 -12.68 -10.86
N ARG A 63 5.08 -12.84 -12.10
CA ARG A 63 5.85 -13.52 -13.13
C ARG A 63 7.16 -12.80 -13.45
N ASP A 64 7.10 -11.47 -13.58
CA ASP A 64 8.22 -10.64 -14.04
C ASP A 64 9.28 -10.44 -12.95
N TYR A 65 8.85 -10.21 -11.70
CA TYR A 65 9.73 -9.90 -10.57
C TYR A 65 9.99 -11.08 -9.64
N ARG A 66 9.17 -12.13 -9.68
CA ARG A 66 9.27 -13.32 -8.83
C ARG A 66 9.52 -13.00 -7.34
N PRO A 67 8.68 -12.14 -6.75
CA PRO A 67 8.87 -11.75 -5.36
C PRO A 67 8.74 -12.94 -4.43
N LYS A 68 9.47 -12.88 -3.30
CA LYS A 68 9.37 -13.86 -2.21
C LYS A 68 8.84 -13.14 -0.97
N TRP A 69 7.57 -13.34 -0.67
CA TRP A 69 6.94 -12.69 0.47
C TRP A 69 7.22 -13.45 1.76
N ASP A 70 7.74 -12.74 2.78
CA ASP A 70 7.84 -13.23 4.15
C ASP A 70 6.53 -13.00 4.89
N TYR A 71 5.85 -11.88 4.59
CA TYR A 71 4.59 -11.48 5.20
C TYR A 71 3.62 -10.91 4.17
N ILE A 72 2.35 -11.28 4.32
CA ILE A 72 1.21 -10.82 3.52
C ILE A 72 0.18 -10.27 4.50
N GLU A 73 -0.32 -9.04 4.25
CA GLU A 73 -1.25 -8.33 5.14
C GLU A 73 -0.72 -8.30 6.59
N TYR A 74 0.52 -7.87 6.75
CA TYR A 74 1.27 -7.93 8.00
C TYR A 74 0.92 -6.78 8.94
N MET A 75 0.28 -7.11 10.07
CA MET A 75 0.01 -6.14 11.13
C MET A 75 1.24 -5.98 12.03
N ILE A 76 1.73 -4.76 12.15
CA ILE A 76 2.86 -4.40 13.01
C ILE A 76 2.55 -3.12 13.78
N GLY A 77 2.97 -3.07 15.03
CA GLY A 77 2.85 -1.88 15.87
C GLY A 77 4.01 -1.76 16.83
N ASN A 78 4.30 -0.52 17.22
CA ASN A 78 5.33 -0.24 18.20
C ASN A 78 4.80 0.83 19.18
N ALA A 79 4.69 0.45 20.45
CA ALA A 79 4.17 1.31 21.51
C ALA A 79 5.10 2.50 21.83
N ASP A 80 6.41 2.31 21.69
CA ASP A 80 7.41 3.35 21.99
C ASP A 80 7.35 4.48 20.98
N ILE A 81 7.12 4.15 19.70
CA ILE A 81 6.93 5.15 18.65
C ILE A 81 5.47 5.57 18.44
N GLY A 82 4.53 4.84 19.04
CA GLY A 82 3.15 5.26 19.22
C GLY A 82 2.22 5.08 18.04
N PHE A 83 2.54 4.21 17.08
CA PHE A 83 1.63 3.90 15.96
C PHE A 83 1.77 2.46 15.45
N ALA A 84 0.83 2.04 14.62
CA ALA A 84 0.74 0.72 14.02
C ALA A 84 0.39 0.82 12.53
N GLY A 85 0.46 -0.30 11.81
CA GLY A 85 0.03 -0.38 10.42
C GLY A 85 -0.16 -1.80 9.96
N THR A 86 -0.81 -1.94 8.80
CA THR A 86 -0.90 -3.20 8.06
C THR A 86 -0.18 -3.00 6.74
N LEU A 87 0.87 -3.79 6.53
CA LEU A 87 1.70 -3.75 5.33
C LEU A 87 1.17 -4.80 4.36
N ASP A 88 0.88 -4.41 3.12
CA ASP A 88 0.31 -5.34 2.14
C ASP A 88 1.26 -6.52 1.90
N ARG A 89 2.53 -6.22 1.63
CA ARG A 89 3.58 -7.23 1.41
C ARG A 89 4.91 -6.78 1.99
N VAL A 90 5.61 -7.73 2.61
CA VAL A 90 7.00 -7.58 3.04
C VAL A 90 7.76 -8.81 2.59
N GLY A 91 8.86 -8.62 1.90
CA GLY A 91 9.68 -9.73 1.39
C GLY A 91 10.75 -9.25 0.42
N TYR A 92 11.20 -10.15 -0.44
CA TYR A 92 12.34 -9.90 -1.31
C TYR A 92 11.91 -9.70 -2.76
N ILE A 93 12.38 -8.61 -3.36
CA ILE A 93 12.29 -8.33 -4.80
C ILE A 93 13.73 -8.14 -5.28
N ASP A 94 14.14 -8.88 -6.30
CA ASP A 94 15.53 -8.87 -6.82
C ASP A 94 16.59 -9.03 -5.71
N GLY A 95 16.31 -9.87 -4.72
CA GLY A 95 17.23 -10.18 -3.61
C GLY A 95 17.32 -9.10 -2.53
N GLN A 96 16.53 -8.03 -2.61
CA GLN A 96 16.51 -6.94 -1.64
C GLN A 96 15.20 -6.94 -0.85
N LEU A 97 15.32 -6.73 0.47
CA LEU A 97 14.14 -6.60 1.33
C LEU A 97 13.32 -5.38 0.92
N ALA A 98 12.04 -5.57 0.71
CA ALA A 98 11.13 -4.55 0.23
C ALA A 98 9.80 -4.55 0.99
N ILE A 99 9.19 -3.37 1.10
CA ILE A 99 7.77 -3.19 1.41
C ILE A 99 7.08 -2.80 0.11
N LEU A 100 5.99 -3.49 -0.21
CA LEU A 100 5.18 -3.19 -1.38
C LEU A 100 3.75 -2.90 -0.94
N ASP A 101 3.21 -1.81 -1.43
CA ASP A 101 1.83 -1.37 -1.20
C ASP A 101 1.06 -1.36 -2.51
N ILE A 102 -0.08 -2.05 -2.54
CA ILE A 102 -0.91 -2.23 -3.73
C ILE A 102 -1.90 -1.06 -3.85
N LYS A 103 -1.95 -0.46 -5.04
CA LYS A 103 -2.88 0.63 -5.37
C LYS A 103 -3.69 0.28 -6.61
N THR A 104 -5.00 0.52 -6.53
CA THR A 104 -5.94 0.31 -7.65
C THR A 104 -6.43 1.62 -8.27
N ALA A 105 -6.02 2.76 -7.74
CA ALA A 105 -6.36 4.07 -8.29
C ALA A 105 -5.67 4.27 -9.66
N SER A 106 -6.38 4.88 -10.59
CA SER A 106 -5.84 5.21 -11.93
C SER A 106 -4.71 6.24 -11.88
N LYS A 107 -4.74 7.11 -10.87
CA LYS A 107 -3.69 8.09 -10.56
C LYS A 107 -3.40 8.04 -9.06
N PRO A 108 -2.44 7.22 -8.60
CA PRO A 108 -2.07 7.18 -7.20
C PRO A 108 -1.54 8.52 -6.72
N ASN A 109 -1.95 8.94 -5.52
CA ASN A 109 -1.37 10.10 -4.87
C ASN A 109 0.02 9.74 -4.32
N LEU A 110 1.07 10.19 -4.99
CA LEU A 110 2.45 9.81 -4.64
C LEU A 110 2.90 10.40 -3.30
N VAL A 111 2.40 11.58 -2.91
CA VAL A 111 2.72 12.17 -1.60
C VAL A 111 2.13 11.33 -0.48
N ALA A 112 0.88 10.92 -0.61
CA ALA A 112 0.22 10.04 0.35
C ALA A 112 0.90 8.67 0.43
N LEU A 113 1.26 8.10 -0.72
CA LEU A 113 1.96 6.82 -0.80
C LEU A 113 3.35 6.90 -0.16
N THR A 114 4.10 7.98 -0.41
CA THR A 114 5.40 8.22 0.21
C THR A 114 5.27 8.30 1.74
N ALA A 115 4.34 9.09 2.24
CA ALA A 115 4.10 9.21 3.68
C ALA A 115 3.72 7.85 4.30
N GLN A 116 2.83 7.11 3.66
CA GLN A 116 2.38 5.80 4.13
C GLN A 116 3.53 4.79 4.19
N LEU A 117 4.27 4.64 3.10
CA LEU A 117 5.39 3.70 3.02
C LEU A 117 6.55 4.09 3.96
N THR A 118 6.77 5.38 4.17
CA THR A 118 7.75 5.86 5.16
C THR A 118 7.36 5.44 6.58
N GLY A 119 6.08 5.57 6.93
CA GLY A 119 5.58 5.10 8.22
C GLY A 119 5.76 3.59 8.41
N TYR A 120 5.53 2.82 7.37
CA TYR A 120 5.77 1.37 7.39
C TYR A 120 7.25 1.01 7.52
N ALA A 121 8.14 1.71 6.80
CA ALA A 121 9.58 1.53 6.94
C ALA A 121 10.06 1.82 8.37
N TRP A 122 9.51 2.85 9.00
CA TRP A 122 9.79 3.17 10.40
C TRP A 122 9.36 2.05 11.35
N LEU A 123 8.15 1.49 11.14
CA LEU A 123 7.67 0.36 11.94
C LEU A 123 8.53 -0.90 11.77
N LEU A 124 8.96 -1.18 10.55
CA LEU A 124 9.76 -2.37 10.25
C LEU A 124 11.18 -2.27 10.83
N ASP A 125 11.70 -1.06 10.98
CA ASP A 125 13.01 -0.74 11.57
C ASP A 125 14.18 -1.55 10.96
N LYS A 126 14.16 -1.67 9.64
CA LYS A 126 15.19 -2.36 8.85
C LYS A 126 15.46 -1.59 7.56
N PRO A 127 16.69 -1.69 7.01
CA PRO A 127 16.95 -1.21 5.65
C PRO A 127 16.03 -1.92 4.66
N VAL A 128 15.23 -1.13 3.92
CA VAL A 128 14.19 -1.65 3.05
C VAL A 128 13.98 -0.75 1.85
N ILE A 129 13.69 -1.36 0.70
CA ILE A 129 13.24 -0.65 -0.49
C ILE A 129 11.72 -0.52 -0.46
N LEU A 130 11.22 0.62 -0.89
CA LEU A 130 9.79 0.91 -0.88
C LEU A 130 9.23 0.96 -2.30
N TYR A 131 8.13 0.24 -2.51
CA TYR A 131 7.43 0.22 -3.77
C TYR A 131 5.92 0.44 -3.60
N GLY A 132 5.36 1.28 -4.46
CA GLY A 132 3.95 1.23 -4.79
C GLY A 132 3.72 0.34 -6.00
N LEU A 133 2.80 -0.58 -5.93
CA LEU A 133 2.38 -1.39 -7.07
C LEU A 133 1.01 -0.92 -7.54
N GLN A 134 0.98 -0.15 -8.63
CA GLN A 134 -0.26 0.26 -9.25
C GLN A 134 -0.76 -0.86 -10.16
N LEU A 135 -1.94 -1.37 -9.86
CA LEU A 135 -2.66 -2.31 -10.72
C LEU A 135 -3.73 -1.54 -11.50
N GLN A 136 -3.88 -1.85 -12.79
CA GLN A 136 -4.84 -1.19 -13.68
C GLN A 136 -5.94 -2.15 -14.12
N LYS A 137 -7.16 -1.63 -14.25
CA LYS A 137 -8.34 -2.39 -14.67
C LYS A 137 -8.14 -3.14 -16.00
N LYS A 138 -7.36 -2.59 -16.91
CA LYS A 138 -7.08 -3.18 -18.22
C LYS A 138 -6.07 -4.35 -18.18
N GLY A 139 -5.46 -4.63 -17.03
CA GLY A 139 -4.55 -5.75 -16.82
C GLY A 139 -3.06 -5.41 -16.84
N ASP A 140 -2.71 -4.11 -16.83
CA ASP A 140 -1.33 -3.66 -16.75
C ASP A 140 -0.97 -3.29 -15.30
N TYR A 141 0.31 -3.32 -14.98
CA TYR A 141 0.82 -2.83 -13.71
C TYR A 141 1.95 -1.80 -13.90
N LYS A 142 2.19 -1.04 -12.86
CA LYS A 142 3.35 -0.17 -12.76
C LYS A 142 3.98 -0.32 -11.37
N LEU A 143 5.25 -0.72 -11.31
CA LEU A 143 6.03 -0.74 -10.08
C LEU A 143 6.69 0.63 -9.91
N ILE A 144 6.33 1.33 -8.82
CA ILE A 144 6.72 2.71 -8.55
C ILE A 144 7.71 2.70 -7.39
N PRO A 145 9.01 2.97 -7.63
CA PRO A 145 9.96 3.11 -6.54
C PRO A 145 9.64 4.38 -5.73
N ILE A 146 9.69 4.26 -4.41
CA ILE A 146 9.42 5.36 -3.48
C ILE A 146 10.66 5.58 -2.62
N GLN A 147 11.08 6.84 -2.52
CA GLN A 147 12.08 7.27 -1.55
C GLN A 147 11.40 7.64 -0.24
N ALA A 148 11.84 7.07 0.87
CA ALA A 148 11.33 7.43 2.19
C ALA A 148 11.54 8.93 2.47
N ASP A 149 10.52 9.56 3.06
CA ASP A 149 10.54 10.96 3.50
C ASP A 149 10.06 11.05 4.95
N TYR A 150 11.00 10.93 5.87
CA TYR A 150 10.70 10.96 7.31
C TYR A 150 10.21 12.32 7.79
N GLU A 151 10.64 13.42 7.17
CA GLU A 151 10.15 14.76 7.53
C GLU A 151 8.68 14.93 7.14
N LEU A 152 8.28 14.42 5.97
CA LEU A 152 6.88 14.36 5.56
C LEU A 152 6.04 13.56 6.56
N PHE A 153 6.50 12.37 6.95
CA PHE A 153 5.75 11.54 7.90
C PHE A 153 5.65 12.19 9.29
N LYS A 154 6.72 12.80 9.80
CA LYS A 154 6.69 13.56 11.05
C LYS A 154 5.71 14.73 10.99
N ALA A 155 5.66 15.46 9.89
CA ALA A 155 4.68 16.52 9.69
C ALA A 155 3.24 15.98 9.79
N CYS A 156 2.96 14.83 9.17
CA CYS A 156 1.67 14.14 9.28
C CYS A 156 1.35 13.77 10.75
N GLN A 157 2.33 13.28 11.51
CA GLN A 157 2.15 12.98 12.93
C GLN A 157 1.79 14.23 13.76
N VAL A 158 2.45 15.36 13.50
CA VAL A 158 2.16 16.62 14.18
C VAL A 158 0.73 17.07 13.89
N LEU A 159 0.31 17.05 12.64
CA LEU A 159 -1.07 17.40 12.23
C LEU A 159 -2.10 16.48 12.88
N HIS A 160 -1.83 15.19 12.90
CA HIS A 160 -2.68 14.20 13.54
C HIS A 160 -2.83 14.47 15.06
N LYS A 161 -1.72 14.70 15.77
CA LYS A 161 -1.72 15.00 17.23
C LYS A 161 -2.47 16.29 17.58
N LYS A 162 -2.43 17.29 16.71
CA LYS A 162 -3.17 18.55 16.90
C LYS A 162 -4.67 18.41 16.67
N GLY A 163 -5.14 17.23 16.28
CA GLY A 163 -6.57 16.98 16.03
C GLY A 163 -7.13 17.80 14.86
N LEU A 164 -6.26 18.26 13.95
CA LEU A 164 -6.69 18.93 12.75
C LEU A 164 -7.46 17.91 11.92
N LYS A 165 -8.77 17.87 12.11
CA LYS A 165 -9.70 17.10 11.29
C LYS A 165 -10.06 17.96 10.09
N LYS A 166 -10.11 17.33 8.94
CA LYS A 166 -10.84 17.88 7.80
C LYS A 166 -12.31 17.56 7.92
#